data_6cc464ed4822bf336ef023b2da7f37df
#
_entry.id   6cc464ed4822bf336ef023b2da7f37df
#
_cell.length_a   1.000
_cell.length_b   1.000
_cell.length_c   1.000
_cell.angle_alpha   90.00
_cell.angle_beta   90.00
_cell.angle_gamma   90.00
#
_symmetry.space_group_name_H-M   'P 1'
#
loop_
_entity.id
_entity.type
_entity.pdbx_description
1 polymer ?
#
loop_
_entity_poly.entity_id
_entity_poly.type
_entity_poly.pdbx_seq_one_letter_code
_entity_poly.pdbx_strand_id
1 'polypeptide(L)'
;KVVESVIVRQPSFFSGLGQLLSNFDAPGWSSWLQWHLLSGSAPFLNKALVEENFAFFGTTLSGTPELRERWKRGVSMVEGVLGEAIGEIYVAKHFPPEAKSRMLELVHNLLEAYRVDIAALDWMTPETKAKAFEKIDKFTPKIGYPDKFRDYSALEISPDDLIGNIAATTKFAMDYEFAKIGAPVDRSEWHMFPQTVNAYYNPGMNEIVFPAGILQPPFFDLGADDAANYGGIGAVIG
;
A
#
# COMPACT_ATOMS: atom_id res chain seq x y z
N LYS A 1 10.39 -20.90 10.41
CA LYS A 1 11.21 -20.02 11.25
C LYS A 1 10.62 -20.00 12.66
N VAL A 2 11.44 -20.00 13.69
CA VAL A 2 11.02 -19.85 15.10
C VAL A 2 11.10 -18.38 15.44
N VAL A 3 9.99 -17.82 15.99
CA VAL A 3 9.93 -16.44 16.48
C VAL A 3 10.21 -16.48 17.97
N GLU A 4 11.30 -15.85 18.40
CA GLU A 4 11.75 -15.85 19.81
C GLU A 4 11.02 -14.79 20.64
N SER A 5 10.57 -13.69 20.02
CA SER A 5 9.85 -12.61 20.70
C SER A 5 8.82 -11.97 19.77
N VAL A 6 7.74 -11.48 20.36
CA VAL A 6 6.67 -10.75 19.65
C VAL A 6 6.30 -9.49 20.43
N ILE A 7 5.91 -8.44 19.72
CA ILE A 7 5.33 -7.24 20.30
C ILE A 7 3.81 -7.40 20.35
N VAL A 8 3.25 -7.47 21.55
CA VAL A 8 1.81 -7.58 21.78
C VAL A 8 1.24 -6.19 22.05
N ARG A 9 0.50 -5.63 21.09
CA ARG A 9 -0.11 -4.30 21.23
C ARG A 9 -1.45 -4.29 21.97
N GLN A 10 -2.15 -5.42 21.98
CA GLN A 10 -3.49 -5.58 22.56
C GLN A 10 -3.55 -6.86 23.40
N PRO A 11 -2.97 -6.88 24.61
CA PRO A 11 -2.91 -8.08 25.45
C PRO A 11 -4.29 -8.67 25.79
N SER A 12 -5.31 -7.82 26.02
CA SER A 12 -6.68 -8.27 26.33
C SER A 12 -7.33 -9.05 25.18
N PHE A 13 -7.03 -8.68 23.91
CA PHE A 13 -7.49 -9.44 22.75
C PHE A 13 -6.94 -10.88 22.77
N PHE A 14 -5.65 -11.04 23.00
CA PHE A 14 -5.02 -12.37 23.02
C PHE A 14 -5.48 -13.21 24.21
N SER A 15 -5.72 -12.59 25.37
CA SER A 15 -6.30 -13.29 26.52
C SER A 15 -7.73 -13.75 26.21
N GLY A 16 -8.56 -12.90 25.60
CA GLY A 16 -9.91 -13.27 25.15
C GLY A 16 -9.90 -14.37 24.07
N LEU A 17 -9.00 -14.28 23.09
CA LEU A 17 -8.84 -15.32 22.08
C LEU A 17 -8.44 -16.66 22.70
N GLY A 18 -7.52 -16.66 23.67
CA GLY A 18 -7.14 -17.87 24.41
C GLY A 18 -8.31 -18.52 25.14
N GLN A 19 -9.20 -17.73 25.75
CA GLN A 19 -10.44 -18.22 26.36
C GLN A 19 -11.40 -18.83 25.33
N LEU A 20 -11.58 -18.17 24.17
CA LEU A 20 -12.41 -18.68 23.08
C LEU A 20 -11.87 -20.00 22.56
N LEU A 21 -10.56 -20.11 22.32
CA LEU A 21 -9.91 -21.35 21.87
C LEU A 21 -10.12 -22.51 22.85
N SER A 22 -10.20 -22.21 24.15
CA SER A 22 -10.41 -23.23 25.20
C SER A 22 -11.87 -23.63 25.37
N ASN A 23 -12.83 -22.74 25.05
CA ASN A 23 -14.24 -22.91 25.34
C ASN A 23 -15.07 -23.36 24.11
N PHE A 24 -14.57 -23.12 22.89
CA PHE A 24 -15.25 -23.55 21.67
C PHE A 24 -14.79 -24.95 21.25
N ASP A 25 -15.75 -25.78 20.85
CA ASP A 25 -15.48 -27.11 20.29
C ASP A 25 -14.99 -27.03 18.83
N ALA A 26 -14.46 -28.14 18.34
CA ALA A 26 -13.98 -28.23 16.97
C ALA A 26 -15.08 -27.97 15.90
N PRO A 27 -16.34 -28.43 16.05
CA PRO A 27 -17.43 -28.05 15.15
C PRO A 27 -17.72 -26.56 15.09
N GLY A 28 -17.69 -25.85 16.23
CA GLY A 28 -17.86 -24.40 16.28
C GLY A 28 -16.79 -23.65 15.50
N TRP A 29 -15.53 -24.01 15.69
CA TRP A 29 -14.41 -23.42 14.94
C TRP A 29 -14.48 -23.78 13.44
N SER A 30 -14.87 -25.02 13.09
CA SER A 30 -15.07 -25.41 11.69
C SER A 30 -16.13 -24.57 11.01
N SER A 31 -17.28 -24.34 11.66
CA SER A 31 -18.37 -23.52 11.13
C SER A 31 -17.93 -22.06 10.95
N TRP A 32 -17.18 -21.52 11.90
CA TRP A 32 -16.64 -20.17 11.83
C TRP A 32 -15.64 -20.01 10.65
N LEU A 33 -14.72 -20.95 10.49
CA LEU A 33 -13.76 -20.98 9.38
C LEU A 33 -14.45 -21.10 8.02
N GLN A 34 -15.46 -22.01 7.91
CA GLN A 34 -16.24 -22.17 6.68
C GLN A 34 -17.00 -20.90 6.30
N TRP A 35 -17.61 -20.24 7.29
CA TRP A 35 -18.27 -18.96 7.07
C TRP A 35 -17.29 -17.90 6.52
N HIS A 36 -16.13 -17.74 7.14
CA HIS A 36 -15.14 -16.74 6.70
C HIS A 36 -14.58 -17.07 5.32
N LEU A 37 -14.32 -18.35 5.03
CA LEU A 37 -13.86 -18.78 3.72
C LEU A 37 -14.92 -18.51 2.64
N LEU A 38 -16.16 -18.87 2.89
CA LEU A 38 -17.26 -18.65 1.94
C LEU A 38 -17.50 -17.16 1.73
N SER A 39 -17.62 -16.38 2.80
CA SER A 39 -17.87 -14.95 2.74
C SER A 39 -16.74 -14.19 2.02
N GLY A 40 -15.48 -14.53 2.33
CA GLY A 40 -14.32 -13.91 1.67
C GLY A 40 -14.19 -14.31 0.18
N SER A 41 -14.65 -15.50 -0.20
CA SER A 41 -14.61 -15.98 -1.58
C SER A 41 -15.85 -15.56 -2.39
N ALA A 42 -16.94 -15.20 -1.74
CA ALA A 42 -18.25 -14.92 -2.38
C ALA A 42 -18.18 -13.95 -3.56
N PRO A 43 -17.37 -12.85 -3.54
CA PRO A 43 -17.22 -11.94 -4.67
C PRO A 43 -16.71 -12.59 -5.96
N PHE A 44 -16.11 -13.78 -5.88
CA PHE A 44 -15.47 -14.51 -6.97
C PHE A 44 -16.22 -15.78 -7.38
N LEU A 45 -17.31 -16.10 -6.69
CA LEU A 45 -18.11 -17.31 -6.94
C LEU A 45 -19.25 -17.04 -7.94
N ASN A 46 -20.30 -17.85 -7.88
CA ASN A 46 -21.45 -17.71 -8.76
C ASN A 46 -22.26 -16.43 -8.47
N LYS A 47 -23.13 -16.05 -9.41
CA LYS A 47 -23.91 -14.82 -9.36
C LYS A 47 -24.70 -14.68 -8.05
N ALA A 48 -25.36 -15.75 -7.58
CA ALA A 48 -26.18 -15.70 -6.37
C ALA A 48 -25.35 -15.32 -5.12
N LEU A 49 -24.16 -15.88 -4.97
CA LEU A 49 -23.26 -15.57 -3.85
C LEU A 49 -22.67 -14.16 -3.98
N VAL A 50 -22.35 -13.72 -5.18
CA VAL A 50 -21.88 -12.35 -5.43
C VAL A 50 -22.97 -11.33 -5.05
N GLU A 51 -24.22 -11.56 -5.46
CA GLU A 51 -25.35 -10.67 -5.18
C GLU A 51 -25.71 -10.64 -3.69
N GLU A 52 -25.73 -11.78 -3.03
CA GLU A 52 -26.00 -11.87 -1.58
C GLU A 52 -24.91 -11.15 -0.76
N ASN A 53 -23.64 -11.41 -1.09
CA ASN A 53 -22.51 -10.72 -0.45
C ASN A 53 -22.61 -9.21 -0.63
N PHE A 54 -22.93 -8.73 -1.82
CA PHE A 54 -23.09 -7.31 -2.09
C PHE A 54 -24.32 -6.70 -1.38
N ALA A 55 -25.44 -7.42 -1.33
CA ALA A 55 -26.64 -6.95 -0.65
C ALA A 55 -26.39 -6.65 0.84
N PHE A 56 -25.56 -7.47 1.49
CA PHE A 56 -25.19 -7.23 2.88
C PHE A 56 -24.05 -6.21 3.03
N PHE A 57 -22.87 -6.52 2.50
CA PHE A 57 -21.66 -5.69 2.72
C PHE A 57 -21.67 -4.39 1.92
N GLY A 58 -22.21 -4.40 0.73
CA GLY A 58 -22.33 -3.22 -0.13
C GLY A 58 -23.53 -2.36 0.24
N THR A 59 -24.73 -2.92 0.14
CA THR A 59 -25.95 -2.12 0.27
C THR A 59 -26.29 -1.86 1.74
N THR A 60 -26.39 -2.92 2.57
CA THR A 60 -26.85 -2.77 3.96
C THR A 60 -25.81 -2.06 4.83
N LEU A 61 -24.55 -2.45 4.78
CA LEU A 61 -23.51 -1.87 5.66
C LEU A 61 -22.90 -0.58 5.12
N SER A 62 -22.72 -0.47 3.80
CA SER A 62 -21.97 0.66 3.20
C SER A 62 -22.85 1.64 2.44
N GLY A 63 -24.17 1.38 2.29
CA GLY A 63 -25.10 2.24 1.57
C GLY A 63 -24.85 2.32 0.06
N THR A 64 -24.06 1.41 -0.51
CA THR A 64 -23.74 1.40 -1.94
C THR A 64 -24.95 0.88 -2.74
N PRO A 65 -25.52 1.68 -3.67
CA PRO A 65 -26.77 1.30 -4.33
C PRO A 65 -26.60 0.20 -5.38
N GLU A 66 -25.45 0.15 -6.06
CA GLU A 66 -25.21 -0.74 -7.19
C GLU A 66 -23.84 -1.41 -7.13
N LEU A 67 -23.80 -2.69 -7.52
CA LEU A 67 -22.55 -3.41 -7.68
C LEU A 67 -21.76 -2.88 -8.87
N ARG A 68 -20.48 -2.57 -8.65
CA ARG A 68 -19.58 -2.12 -9.73
C ARG A 68 -19.57 -3.12 -10.89
N GLU A 69 -19.43 -2.61 -12.10
CA GLU A 69 -19.32 -3.40 -13.33
C GLU A 69 -18.23 -4.49 -13.21
N ARG A 70 -18.50 -5.65 -13.80
CA ARG A 70 -17.64 -6.84 -13.64
C ARG A 70 -16.20 -6.58 -14.06
N TRP A 71 -15.97 -5.86 -15.16
CA TRP A 71 -14.62 -5.56 -15.62
C TRP A 71 -13.84 -4.67 -14.62
N LYS A 72 -14.49 -3.69 -13.99
CA LYS A 72 -13.87 -2.86 -12.94
C LYS A 72 -13.47 -3.68 -11.70
N ARG A 73 -14.31 -4.66 -11.32
CA ARG A 73 -14.01 -5.60 -10.25
C ARG A 73 -12.85 -6.52 -10.62
N GLY A 74 -12.80 -6.97 -11.89
CA GLY A 74 -11.68 -7.74 -12.42
C GLY A 74 -10.36 -6.97 -12.38
N VAL A 75 -10.36 -5.72 -12.82
CA VAL A 75 -9.18 -4.84 -12.74
C VAL A 75 -8.72 -4.69 -11.28
N SER A 76 -9.63 -4.38 -10.35
CA SER A 76 -9.28 -4.24 -8.93
C SER A 76 -8.74 -5.53 -8.32
N MET A 77 -9.26 -6.70 -8.73
CA MET A 77 -8.75 -7.99 -8.28
C MET A 77 -7.32 -8.22 -8.78
N VAL A 78 -7.06 -8.03 -10.07
CA VAL A 78 -5.72 -8.21 -10.66
C VAL A 78 -4.73 -7.22 -10.05
N GLU A 79 -5.14 -5.97 -9.85
CA GLU A 79 -4.34 -4.96 -9.15
C GLU A 79 -3.99 -5.39 -7.72
N GLY A 80 -4.93 -5.94 -6.98
CA GLY A 80 -4.71 -6.40 -5.60
C GLY A 80 -3.72 -7.56 -5.47
N VAL A 81 -3.58 -8.40 -6.49
CA VAL A 81 -2.72 -9.60 -6.44
C VAL A 81 -1.44 -9.50 -7.26
N LEU A 82 -1.41 -8.68 -8.32
CA LEU A 82 -0.28 -8.50 -9.23
C LEU A 82 0.09 -7.01 -9.40
N GLY A 83 -0.17 -6.19 -8.38
CA GLY A 83 -0.12 -4.74 -8.49
C GLY A 83 1.24 -4.19 -8.93
N GLU A 84 2.36 -4.75 -8.50
CA GLU A 84 3.69 -4.29 -8.96
C GLU A 84 3.96 -4.69 -10.42
N ALA A 85 3.52 -5.85 -10.88
CA ALA A 85 3.65 -6.24 -12.28
C ALA A 85 2.84 -5.32 -13.21
N ILE A 86 1.61 -4.94 -12.79
CA ILE A 86 0.82 -3.91 -13.49
C ILE A 86 1.53 -2.55 -13.41
N GLY A 87 2.12 -2.24 -12.26
CA GLY A 87 2.87 -1.01 -12.02
C GLY A 87 4.05 -0.84 -12.97
N GLU A 88 4.79 -1.89 -13.25
CA GLU A 88 5.89 -1.87 -14.23
C GLU A 88 5.39 -1.50 -15.63
N ILE A 89 4.28 -2.12 -16.09
CA ILE A 89 3.65 -1.81 -17.38
C ILE A 89 3.12 -0.37 -17.41
N TYR A 90 2.50 0.07 -16.30
CA TYR A 90 1.96 1.43 -16.17
C TYR A 90 3.08 2.47 -16.27
N VAL A 91 4.16 2.29 -15.54
CA VAL A 91 5.32 3.19 -15.54
C VAL A 91 5.96 3.28 -16.92
N ALA A 92 6.21 2.15 -17.55
CA ALA A 92 6.80 2.10 -18.90
C ALA A 92 5.98 2.90 -19.92
N LYS A 93 4.66 2.99 -19.72
CA LYS A 93 3.74 3.67 -20.64
C LYS A 93 3.44 5.13 -20.27
N HIS A 94 3.40 5.46 -18.98
CA HIS A 94 2.79 6.71 -18.51
C HIS A 94 3.71 7.57 -17.64
N PHE A 95 4.88 7.09 -17.23
CA PHE A 95 5.75 7.85 -16.33
C PHE A 95 7.22 7.78 -16.78
N PRO A 96 7.66 8.71 -17.65
CA PRO A 96 9.02 8.70 -18.15
C PRO A 96 10.04 9.05 -17.05
N PRO A 97 11.31 8.59 -17.19
CA PRO A 97 12.38 8.87 -16.21
C PRO A 97 12.59 10.36 -15.93
N GLU A 98 12.34 11.23 -16.90
CA GLU A 98 12.42 12.69 -16.77
C GLU A 98 11.42 13.20 -15.71
N ALA A 99 10.20 12.66 -15.67
CA ALA A 99 9.21 13.01 -14.65
C ALA A 99 9.70 12.65 -13.24
N LYS A 100 10.34 11.47 -13.07
CA LYS A 100 10.96 11.07 -11.80
C LYS A 100 12.07 12.05 -11.39
N SER A 101 12.94 12.41 -12.32
CA SER A 101 14.05 13.34 -12.04
C SER A 101 13.55 14.73 -11.63
N ARG A 102 12.56 15.27 -12.35
CA ARG A 102 12.00 16.59 -12.04
C ARG A 102 11.24 16.61 -10.70
N MET A 103 10.56 15.54 -10.38
CA MET A 103 9.92 15.40 -9.07
C MET A 103 10.94 15.29 -7.93
N LEU A 104 12.05 14.58 -8.13
CA LEU A 104 13.12 14.51 -7.13
C LEU A 104 13.76 15.90 -6.89
N GLU A 105 13.95 16.68 -7.94
CA GLU A 105 14.41 18.07 -7.85
C GLU A 105 13.42 18.95 -7.06
N LEU A 106 12.11 18.83 -7.36
CA LEU A 106 11.07 19.55 -6.63
C LEU A 106 11.11 19.21 -5.13
N VAL A 107 11.18 17.94 -4.78
CA VAL A 107 11.28 17.49 -3.37
C VAL A 107 12.55 18.02 -2.71
N HIS A 108 13.70 17.98 -3.41
CA HIS A 108 14.94 18.52 -2.90
C HIS A 108 14.82 20.03 -2.58
N ASN A 109 14.23 20.80 -3.47
CA ASN A 109 14.03 22.23 -3.28
C ASN A 109 13.08 22.52 -2.10
N LEU A 110 12.03 21.69 -1.89
CA LEU A 110 11.18 21.80 -0.71
C LEU A 110 11.96 21.53 0.58
N LEU A 111 12.82 20.52 0.60
CA LEU A 111 13.66 20.23 1.77
C LEU A 111 14.64 21.37 2.08
N GLU A 112 15.22 21.99 1.06
CA GLU A 112 16.07 23.18 1.24
C GLU A 112 15.28 24.39 1.75
N ALA A 113 14.04 24.60 1.28
CA ALA A 113 13.16 25.63 1.82
C ALA A 113 12.85 25.38 3.30
N TYR A 114 12.55 24.14 3.70
CA TYR A 114 12.39 23.79 5.12
C TYR A 114 13.63 24.05 5.97
N ARG A 115 14.83 23.86 5.43
CA ARG A 115 16.07 24.22 6.15
C ARG A 115 16.14 25.70 6.45
N VAL A 116 15.82 26.53 5.45
CA VAL A 116 15.81 28.01 5.61
C VAL A 116 14.75 28.42 6.64
N ASP A 117 13.55 27.89 6.53
CA ASP A 117 12.44 28.23 7.43
C ASP A 117 12.74 27.81 8.88
N ILE A 118 13.19 26.57 9.10
CA ILE A 118 13.55 26.08 10.44
C ILE A 118 14.69 26.91 11.05
N ALA A 119 15.69 27.31 10.25
CA ALA A 119 16.77 28.18 10.73
C ALA A 119 16.24 29.53 11.24
N ALA A 120 15.23 30.07 10.57
CA ALA A 120 14.64 31.39 10.89
C ALA A 120 13.66 31.37 12.07
N LEU A 121 13.12 30.18 12.50
CA LEU A 121 12.16 30.09 13.59
C LEU A 121 12.76 30.60 14.91
N ASP A 122 12.11 31.56 15.56
CA ASP A 122 12.53 32.17 16.83
C ASP A 122 12.06 31.39 18.07
N TRP A 123 10.98 30.63 17.94
CA TRP A 123 10.39 29.81 19.03
C TRP A 123 11.10 28.46 19.24
N MET A 124 11.87 28.00 18.27
CA MET A 124 12.55 26.70 18.31
C MET A 124 13.97 26.84 18.91
N THR A 125 14.28 26.01 19.93
CA THR A 125 15.63 26.04 20.53
C THR A 125 16.71 25.55 19.54
N PRO A 126 17.99 25.95 19.74
CA PRO A 126 19.08 25.46 18.90
C PRO A 126 19.20 23.93 18.87
N GLU A 127 18.95 23.24 19.99
CA GLU A 127 19.00 21.79 20.10
C GLU A 127 17.87 21.14 19.28
N THR A 128 16.67 21.74 19.30
CA THR A 128 15.53 21.26 18.54
C THR A 128 15.74 21.47 17.04
N LYS A 129 16.31 22.63 16.64
CA LYS A 129 16.71 22.89 15.24
C LYS A 129 17.72 21.85 14.75
N ALA A 130 18.74 21.54 15.56
CA ALA A 130 19.72 20.51 15.20
C ALA A 130 19.06 19.15 14.96
N LYS A 131 18.08 18.75 15.79
CA LYS A 131 17.32 17.51 15.59
C LYS A 131 16.42 17.54 14.37
N ALA A 132 15.83 18.69 14.04
CA ALA A 132 15.04 18.86 12.81
C ALA A 132 15.93 18.72 11.55
N PHE A 133 17.12 19.31 11.56
CA PHE A 133 18.09 19.16 10.47
C PHE A 133 18.58 17.71 10.35
N GLU A 134 18.89 17.04 11.45
CA GLU A 134 19.24 15.61 11.44
C GLU A 134 18.11 14.75 10.80
N LYS A 135 16.85 15.09 11.07
CA LYS A 135 15.69 14.42 10.45
C LYS A 135 15.65 14.67 8.95
N ILE A 136 15.86 15.91 8.49
CA ILE A 136 15.90 16.26 7.07
C ILE A 136 17.05 15.54 6.37
N ASP A 137 18.25 15.47 6.99
CA ASP A 137 19.42 14.78 6.43
C ASP A 137 19.17 13.27 6.18
N LYS A 138 18.32 12.67 7.02
CA LYS A 138 17.94 11.25 6.94
C LYS A 138 16.65 11.00 6.18
N PHE A 139 16.06 12.03 5.60
CA PHE A 139 14.80 11.94 4.90
C PHE A 139 14.96 11.26 3.53
N THR A 140 14.13 10.30 3.25
CA THR A 140 14.20 9.51 2.01
C THR A 140 12.98 9.74 1.14
N PRO A 141 13.09 10.40 -0.01
CA PRO A 141 12.01 10.48 -0.98
C PRO A 141 12.00 9.24 -1.88
N LYS A 142 10.83 8.63 -2.04
CA LYS A 142 10.55 7.55 -2.99
C LYS A 142 9.54 8.07 -4.02
N ILE A 143 9.99 8.26 -5.25
CA ILE A 143 9.23 8.95 -6.30
C ILE A 143 8.97 8.03 -7.49
N GLY A 144 7.71 7.94 -7.88
CA GLY A 144 7.24 7.27 -9.10
C GLY A 144 7.11 5.77 -8.96
N TYR A 145 8.22 5.06 -8.81
CA TYR A 145 8.27 3.60 -8.80
C TYR A 145 9.54 3.07 -8.14
N PRO A 146 9.52 1.81 -7.63
CA PRO A 146 10.68 1.17 -7.01
C PRO A 146 11.77 0.89 -8.06
N ASP A 147 13.03 0.92 -7.64
CA ASP A 147 14.16 0.61 -8.54
C ASP A 147 14.19 -0.86 -8.95
N LYS A 148 13.55 -1.73 -8.15
CA LYS A 148 13.38 -3.16 -8.45
C LYS A 148 11.94 -3.55 -8.16
N PHE A 149 11.25 -4.03 -9.18
CA PHE A 149 9.90 -4.61 -9.05
C PHE A 149 9.96 -6.01 -8.45
N ARG A 150 8.84 -6.43 -7.84
CA ARG A 150 8.68 -7.77 -7.28
C ARG A 150 8.74 -8.80 -8.39
N ASP A 151 9.51 -9.86 -8.15
CA ASP A 151 9.58 -11.01 -9.05
C ASP A 151 8.40 -11.95 -8.82
N TYR A 152 7.56 -12.10 -9.82
CA TYR A 152 6.41 -13.00 -9.84
C TYR A 152 6.68 -14.29 -10.63
N SER A 153 7.92 -14.58 -11.04
CA SER A 153 8.26 -15.73 -11.90
C SER A 153 7.92 -17.09 -11.27
N ALA A 154 7.87 -17.16 -9.95
CA ALA A 154 7.48 -18.37 -9.22
C ALA A 154 5.96 -18.55 -9.09
N LEU A 155 5.15 -17.58 -9.54
CA LEU A 155 3.70 -17.62 -9.45
C LEU A 155 3.09 -18.25 -10.70
N GLU A 156 2.45 -19.42 -10.54
CA GLU A 156 1.72 -20.09 -11.61
C GLU A 156 0.25 -19.66 -11.60
N ILE A 157 -0.26 -19.28 -12.77
CA ILE A 157 -1.64 -18.83 -12.98
C ILE A 157 -2.29 -19.69 -14.06
N SER A 158 -3.50 -20.18 -13.80
CA SER A 158 -4.33 -20.93 -14.75
C SER A 158 -5.45 -20.05 -15.32
N PRO A 159 -5.70 -20.06 -16.64
CA PRO A 159 -6.79 -19.30 -17.24
C PRO A 159 -8.18 -19.79 -16.82
N ASP A 160 -8.30 -21.03 -16.37
CA ASP A 160 -9.58 -21.71 -16.11
C ASP A 160 -9.87 -21.92 -14.61
N ASP A 161 -8.97 -21.52 -13.70
CA ASP A 161 -9.12 -21.71 -12.25
C ASP A 161 -8.95 -20.39 -11.47
N LEU A 162 -10.03 -19.59 -11.43
CA LEU A 162 -10.01 -18.31 -10.71
C LEU A 162 -9.75 -18.50 -9.20
N ILE A 163 -10.36 -19.49 -8.58
CA ILE A 163 -10.21 -19.69 -7.12
C ILE A 163 -8.82 -20.23 -6.81
N GLY A 164 -8.30 -21.14 -7.61
CA GLY A 164 -6.91 -21.59 -7.50
C GLY A 164 -5.92 -20.44 -7.66
N ASN A 165 -6.15 -19.54 -8.62
CA ASN A 165 -5.33 -18.35 -8.80
C ASN A 165 -5.33 -17.42 -7.57
N ILE A 166 -6.50 -17.20 -6.96
CA ILE A 166 -6.61 -16.40 -5.73
C ILE A 166 -5.86 -17.08 -4.58
N ALA A 167 -5.98 -18.39 -4.43
CA ALA A 167 -5.25 -19.15 -3.43
C ALA A 167 -3.73 -19.09 -3.66
N ALA A 168 -3.27 -19.26 -4.90
CA ALA A 168 -1.86 -19.20 -5.28
C ALA A 168 -1.27 -17.82 -5.02
N THR A 169 -1.95 -16.73 -5.41
CA THR A 169 -1.51 -15.36 -5.17
C THR A 169 -1.51 -15.00 -3.70
N THR A 170 -2.51 -15.45 -2.93
CA THR A 170 -2.56 -15.28 -1.47
C THR A 170 -1.38 -15.98 -0.80
N LYS A 171 -1.12 -17.24 -1.19
CA LYS A 171 0.03 -17.98 -0.67
C LYS A 171 1.35 -17.29 -1.01
N PHE A 172 1.51 -16.84 -2.25
CA PHE A 172 2.70 -16.10 -2.68
C PHE A 172 2.94 -14.84 -1.85
N ALA A 173 1.88 -14.05 -1.59
CA ALA A 173 1.98 -12.85 -0.74
C ALA A 173 2.32 -13.21 0.71
N MET A 174 1.73 -14.27 1.27
CA MET A 174 2.04 -14.74 2.63
C MET A 174 3.48 -15.25 2.74
N ASP A 175 3.96 -16.02 1.77
CA ASP A 175 5.34 -16.52 1.75
C ASP A 175 6.34 -15.36 1.69
N TYR A 176 6.05 -14.32 0.91
CA TYR A 176 6.83 -13.09 0.85
C TYR A 176 6.91 -12.40 2.22
N GLU A 177 5.77 -12.22 2.90
CA GLU A 177 5.75 -11.61 4.23
C GLU A 177 6.47 -12.47 5.28
N PHE A 178 6.27 -13.78 5.28
CA PHE A 178 6.97 -14.68 6.20
C PHE A 178 8.48 -14.75 5.94
N ALA A 179 8.93 -14.50 4.71
CA ALA A 179 10.35 -14.45 4.42
C ALA A 179 11.08 -13.31 5.14
N LYS A 180 10.37 -12.23 5.47
CA LYS A 180 10.91 -11.06 6.20
C LYS A 180 11.23 -11.38 7.68
N ILE A 181 10.61 -12.40 8.27
CA ILE A 181 10.85 -12.75 9.69
C ILE A 181 12.33 -13.10 9.91
N GLY A 182 12.98 -12.35 10.78
CA GLY A 182 14.41 -12.49 11.10
C GLY A 182 15.36 -11.98 10.00
N ALA A 183 14.84 -11.31 8.97
CA ALA A 183 15.64 -10.59 8.01
C ALA A 183 15.79 -9.11 8.42
N PRO A 184 16.84 -8.42 7.94
CA PRO A 184 16.93 -6.96 8.08
C PRO A 184 15.74 -6.27 7.40
N VAL A 185 15.41 -5.07 7.89
CA VAL A 185 14.38 -4.23 7.26
C VAL A 185 14.81 -3.85 5.85
N ASP A 186 13.97 -4.17 4.87
CA ASP A 186 14.17 -3.75 3.49
C ASP A 186 13.67 -2.31 3.30
N ARG A 187 14.60 -1.36 3.23
CA ARG A 187 14.27 0.04 3.01
C ARG A 187 13.88 0.37 1.56
N SER A 188 14.04 -0.57 0.62
CA SER A 188 13.61 -0.39 -0.77
C SER A 188 12.12 -0.71 -0.99
N GLU A 189 11.48 -1.39 -0.04
CA GLU A 189 10.09 -1.84 -0.15
C GLU A 189 9.10 -0.68 -0.23
N TRP A 190 8.12 -0.81 -1.12
CA TRP A 190 6.99 0.11 -1.26
C TRP A 190 5.70 -0.53 -0.75
N HIS A 191 4.84 0.29 -0.11
CA HIS A 191 3.53 -0.16 0.41
C HIS A 191 2.35 0.31 -0.44
N MET A 192 2.63 0.93 -1.58
CA MET A 192 1.68 1.28 -2.63
C MET A 192 2.25 0.93 -3.99
N PHE A 193 1.39 0.54 -4.90
CA PHE A 193 1.79 0.23 -6.28
C PHE A 193 2.01 1.51 -7.10
N PRO A 194 2.86 1.49 -8.14
CA PRO A 194 3.16 2.67 -8.95
C PRO A 194 1.95 3.37 -9.57
N GLN A 195 0.89 2.64 -9.91
CA GLN A 195 -0.34 3.18 -10.49
C GLN A 195 -1.31 3.75 -9.44
N THR A 196 -1.01 3.66 -8.16
CA THR A 196 -1.89 4.15 -7.09
C THR A 196 -1.95 5.68 -7.07
N VAL A 197 -3.16 6.25 -7.11
CA VAL A 197 -3.38 7.69 -6.94
C VAL A 197 -3.49 8.00 -5.46
N ASN A 198 -2.36 8.02 -4.79
CA ASN A 198 -2.22 8.34 -3.37
C ASN A 198 -0.73 8.53 -3.03
N ALA A 199 -0.45 8.85 -1.76
CA ALA A 199 0.91 8.98 -1.23
C ALA A 199 0.91 8.60 0.27
N TYR A 200 2.09 8.39 0.85
CA TYR A 200 2.21 8.16 2.28
C TYR A 200 3.55 8.64 2.83
N TYR A 201 3.55 8.94 4.13
CA TYR A 201 4.76 9.09 4.93
C TYR A 201 4.91 7.90 5.88
N ASN A 202 6.10 7.32 5.93
CA ASN A 202 6.46 6.25 6.86
C ASN A 202 7.39 6.78 7.95
N PRO A 203 6.90 7.05 9.17
CA PRO A 203 7.72 7.62 10.23
C PRO A 203 8.81 6.67 10.74
N GLY A 204 8.60 5.35 10.64
CA GLY A 204 9.58 4.34 11.02
C GLY A 204 10.82 4.32 10.13
N MET A 205 10.66 4.71 8.87
CA MET A 205 11.75 4.81 7.88
C MET A 205 12.16 6.25 7.58
N ASN A 206 11.40 7.24 8.04
CA ASN A 206 11.55 8.66 7.70
C ASN A 206 11.54 8.89 6.18
N GLU A 207 10.52 8.36 5.52
CA GLU A 207 10.39 8.40 4.07
C GLU A 207 9.02 8.90 3.63
N ILE A 208 8.98 9.63 2.50
CA ILE A 208 7.77 9.91 1.73
C ILE A 208 7.74 9.05 0.48
N VAL A 209 6.55 8.63 0.09
CA VAL A 209 6.35 7.80 -1.10
C VAL A 209 5.23 8.39 -1.94
N PHE A 210 5.57 8.76 -3.17
CA PHE A 210 4.66 9.31 -4.17
C PHE A 210 4.69 8.42 -5.42
N PRO A 211 3.73 7.47 -5.57
CA PRO A 211 3.62 6.65 -6.76
C PRO A 211 3.38 7.46 -8.05
N ALA A 212 3.76 6.89 -9.19
CA ALA A 212 3.58 7.52 -10.50
C ALA A 212 2.11 7.89 -10.81
N GLY A 213 1.16 7.16 -10.23
CA GLY A 213 -0.26 7.40 -10.43
C GLY A 213 -0.76 8.75 -9.94
N ILE A 214 -0.24 9.25 -8.81
CA ILE A 214 -0.58 10.59 -8.31
C ILE A 214 0.23 11.70 -9.01
N LEU A 215 1.38 11.35 -9.59
CA LEU A 215 2.26 12.28 -10.29
C LEU A 215 1.81 12.48 -11.75
N GLN A 216 0.53 12.79 -11.93
CA GLN A 216 -0.15 13.05 -13.19
C GLN A 216 -1.02 14.32 -13.05
N PRO A 217 -1.42 14.97 -14.14
CA PRO A 217 -2.37 16.09 -14.05
C PRO A 217 -3.66 15.67 -13.30
N PRO A 218 -4.19 16.54 -12.43
CA PRO A 218 -3.81 17.95 -12.22
C PRO A 218 -2.73 18.17 -11.14
N PHE A 219 -2.20 17.14 -10.49
CA PHE A 219 -1.22 17.29 -9.42
C PHE A 219 0.18 17.65 -9.94
N PHE A 220 0.65 16.93 -10.96
CA PHE A 220 1.93 17.16 -11.62
C PHE A 220 1.79 17.04 -13.13
N ASP A 221 2.33 17.99 -13.86
CA ASP A 221 2.41 17.98 -15.32
C ASP A 221 3.84 18.25 -15.76
N LEU A 222 4.47 17.30 -16.45
CA LEU A 222 5.82 17.42 -16.95
C LEU A 222 5.98 18.58 -17.96
N GLY A 223 4.90 18.91 -18.68
CA GLY A 223 4.86 20.02 -19.64
C GLY A 223 4.55 21.40 -19.04
N ALA A 224 4.12 21.45 -17.78
CA ALA A 224 3.81 22.71 -17.10
C ALA A 224 5.07 23.39 -16.54
N ASP A 225 4.93 24.67 -16.20
CA ASP A 225 5.98 25.42 -15.49
C ASP A 225 6.10 24.96 -14.02
N ASP A 226 7.21 25.35 -13.40
CA ASP A 226 7.50 24.96 -12.02
C ASP A 226 6.49 25.55 -11.03
N ALA A 227 6.02 26.79 -11.24
CA ALA A 227 5.07 27.44 -10.35
C ALA A 227 3.75 26.64 -10.28
N ALA A 228 3.25 26.14 -11.43
CA ALA A 228 2.08 25.28 -11.47
C ALA A 228 2.30 23.96 -10.73
N ASN A 229 3.46 23.31 -10.92
CA ASN A 229 3.78 22.05 -10.25
C ASN A 229 4.00 22.23 -8.74
N TYR A 230 4.66 23.32 -8.29
CA TYR A 230 4.77 23.63 -6.86
C TYR A 230 3.41 23.94 -6.23
N GLY A 231 2.52 24.64 -6.95
CA GLY A 231 1.15 24.89 -6.47
C GLY A 231 0.26 23.64 -6.45
N GLY A 232 0.49 22.71 -7.35
CA GLY A 232 -0.23 21.42 -7.42
C GLY A 232 0.33 20.40 -6.44
N ILE A 233 1.31 19.62 -6.87
CA ILE A 233 1.86 18.52 -6.08
C ILE A 233 2.72 19.01 -4.91
N GLY A 234 3.40 20.14 -5.03
CA GLY A 234 4.22 20.69 -3.96
C GLY A 234 3.43 20.97 -2.69
N ALA A 235 2.18 21.46 -2.82
CA ALA A 235 1.29 21.68 -1.68
C ALA A 235 0.82 20.38 -1.01
N VAL A 236 0.85 19.24 -1.73
CA VAL A 236 0.52 17.91 -1.17
C VAL A 236 1.73 17.29 -0.46
N ILE A 237 2.94 17.56 -0.95
CA ILE A 237 4.19 17.03 -0.38
C ILE A 237 4.58 17.78 0.90
N GLY A 238 4.49 19.11 0.89
CA GLY A 238 4.82 20.01 2.01
C GLY A 238 3.81 19.98 3.12
#